data_b99ad01d7ed6c798541a0458568c7130
#
_entry.id   b99ad01d7ed6c798541a0458568c7130
#
_cell.length_a   1.000
_cell.length_b   1.000
_cell.length_c   1.000
_cell.angle_alpha   90.00
_cell.angle_beta   90.00
_cell.angle_gamma   90.00
#
_symmetry.space_group_name_H-M   'P 1'
#
loop_
_entity.id
_entity.type
_entity.pdbx_description
1 polymer ?
#
loop_
_entity_poly.entity_id
_entity_poly.type
_entity_poly.pdbx_seq_one_letter_code
_entity_poly.pdbx_strand_id
1 'polypeptide(L)'
;MKKRTIVYIDGFNLYYGLLRSCPAYKWLDLRKLAEVLVAPENEIVAVKYFTSRVNYDPKRPTAKEHQEIYLRALQKVGGIEVTEGYYQRQDARMPFRFEPCKSCRPYADVIRIEEKRSDVNLATAMMVDFHEDNADSFVIISGDADLIAPIDYIRKIGRRTVVVFNPHASLSGDLKKHATFYKNIPRDLPAQCLLPDMIRYGKHGERSIHRPPAWA
;
A
#
# COMPACT_ATOMS: atom_id res chain seq x y z
N MET A 1 -8.72 28.08 -6.64
CA MET A 1 -9.27 26.70 -6.66
C MET A 1 -8.28 25.76 -5.98
N LYS A 2 -8.75 24.76 -5.23
CA LYS A 2 -7.90 23.71 -4.69
C LYS A 2 -7.38 22.82 -5.83
N LYS A 3 -6.18 22.24 -5.66
CA LYS A 3 -5.60 21.32 -6.64
C LYS A 3 -6.26 19.95 -6.50
N ARG A 4 -6.78 19.39 -7.59
CA ARG A 4 -7.29 18.01 -7.63
C ARG A 4 -6.14 17.04 -7.34
N THR A 5 -6.29 16.24 -6.32
CA THR A 5 -5.22 15.36 -5.84
C THR A 5 -5.71 13.91 -5.78
N ILE A 6 -4.96 13.00 -6.40
CA ILE A 6 -5.19 11.56 -6.25
C ILE A 6 -4.08 10.98 -5.37
N VAL A 7 -4.48 10.12 -4.43
CA VAL A 7 -3.56 9.44 -3.52
C VAL A 7 -3.45 7.95 -3.91
N TYR A 8 -2.25 7.50 -4.20
CA TYR A 8 -1.91 6.12 -4.56
C TYR A 8 -1.20 5.45 -3.39
N ILE A 9 -1.77 4.38 -2.87
CA ILE A 9 -1.26 3.69 -1.68
C ILE A 9 -0.77 2.30 -2.08
N ASP A 10 0.53 2.09 -1.97
CA ASP A 10 1.14 0.79 -2.08
C ASP A 10 0.94 0.02 -0.77
N GLY A 11 0.08 -0.98 -0.81
CA GLY A 11 -0.30 -1.75 0.37
C GLY A 11 0.83 -2.54 0.98
N PHE A 12 1.77 -3.07 0.17
CA PHE A 12 2.92 -3.81 0.67
C PHE A 12 3.93 -2.88 1.34
N ASN A 13 4.31 -1.80 0.69
CA ASN A 13 5.20 -0.83 1.26
C ASN A 13 4.65 -0.24 2.56
N LEU A 14 3.35 0.12 2.58
CA LEU A 14 2.68 0.61 3.78
C LEU A 14 2.69 -0.45 4.90
N TYR A 15 2.34 -1.70 4.58
CA TYR A 15 2.30 -2.79 5.56
C TYR A 15 3.68 -3.07 6.16
N TYR A 16 4.68 -3.32 5.32
CA TYR A 16 6.02 -3.66 5.78
C TYR A 16 6.76 -2.48 6.41
N GLY A 17 6.52 -1.28 5.91
CA GLY A 17 7.15 -0.07 6.39
C GLY A 17 6.60 0.44 7.71
N LEU A 18 5.27 0.34 7.93
CA LEU A 18 4.61 1.05 9.01
C LEU A 18 3.70 0.16 9.89
N LEU A 19 2.92 -0.77 9.29
CA LEU A 19 1.85 -1.43 10.01
C LEU A 19 2.27 -2.77 10.66
N ARG A 20 3.27 -3.44 10.09
CA ARG A 20 3.66 -4.79 10.52
C ARG A 20 4.08 -4.87 11.99
N SER A 21 4.77 -3.84 12.47
CA SER A 21 5.33 -3.80 13.83
C SER A 21 4.29 -3.49 14.92
N CYS A 22 3.14 -2.94 14.55
CA CYS A 22 2.07 -2.59 15.49
C CYS A 22 0.74 -3.20 15.03
N PRO A 23 0.23 -4.26 15.66
CA PRO A 23 -1.02 -4.90 15.27
C PRO A 23 -2.20 -3.93 15.19
N ALA A 24 -2.30 -3.00 16.12
CA ALA A 24 -3.35 -1.99 16.16
C ALA A 24 -3.42 -1.15 14.89
N TYR A 25 -2.29 -0.84 14.27
CA TYR A 25 -2.23 -0.01 13.07
C TYR A 25 -2.75 -0.72 11.81
N LYS A 26 -2.95 -2.04 11.85
CA LYS A 26 -3.52 -2.78 10.71
C LYS A 26 -4.99 -2.47 10.46
N TRP A 27 -5.67 -1.83 11.44
CA TRP A 27 -7.05 -1.36 11.32
C TRP A 27 -7.11 0.10 10.86
N LEU A 28 -6.22 0.49 9.93
CA LEU A 28 -6.01 1.86 9.47
C LEU A 28 -7.13 2.33 8.53
N ASP A 29 -7.64 3.52 8.77
CA ASP A 29 -8.47 4.26 7.81
C ASP A 29 -7.55 4.95 6.78
N LEU A 30 -7.51 4.40 5.58
CA LEU A 30 -6.64 4.89 4.51
C LEU A 30 -7.10 6.26 3.98
N ARG A 31 -8.39 6.54 4.02
CA ARG A 31 -8.92 7.84 3.63
C ARG A 31 -8.51 8.92 4.62
N LYS A 32 -8.66 8.66 5.91
CA LYS A 32 -8.23 9.56 6.97
C LYS A 32 -6.71 9.77 6.98
N LEU A 33 -5.94 8.70 6.73
CA LEU A 33 -4.48 8.84 6.56
C LEU A 33 -4.15 9.79 5.41
N ALA A 34 -4.80 9.64 4.26
CA ALA A 34 -4.60 10.52 3.12
C ALA A 34 -4.95 11.97 3.46
N GLU A 35 -6.06 12.22 4.16
CA GLU A 35 -6.51 13.55 4.58
C GLU A 35 -5.54 14.25 5.53
N VAL A 36 -4.89 13.49 6.42
CA VAL A 36 -3.87 14.05 7.34
C VAL A 36 -2.55 14.35 6.62
N LEU A 37 -2.17 13.54 5.62
CA LEU A 37 -0.91 13.71 4.89
C LEU A 37 -0.97 14.78 3.82
N VAL A 38 -2.11 14.95 3.18
CA VAL A 38 -2.31 15.89 2.07
C VAL A 38 -2.51 17.30 2.61
N ALA A 39 -1.79 18.25 2.01
CA ALA A 39 -1.86 19.64 2.42
C ALA A 39 -3.25 20.26 2.17
N PRO A 40 -3.71 21.21 3.02
CA PRO A 40 -5.09 21.74 3.01
C PRO A 40 -5.50 22.45 1.72
N GLU A 41 -4.52 22.93 0.96
CA GLU A 41 -4.72 23.58 -0.36
C GLU A 41 -5.08 22.58 -1.46
N ASN A 42 -5.02 21.28 -1.17
CA ASN A 42 -5.37 20.23 -2.10
C ASN A 42 -6.77 19.65 -1.79
N GLU A 43 -7.43 19.16 -2.83
CA GLU A 43 -8.71 18.44 -2.74
C GLU A 43 -8.48 16.99 -3.16
N ILE A 44 -8.68 16.04 -2.25
CA ILE A 44 -8.53 14.62 -2.55
C ILE A 44 -9.75 14.16 -3.35
N VAL A 45 -9.57 13.96 -4.66
CA VAL A 45 -10.63 13.50 -5.58
C VAL A 45 -10.73 11.97 -5.62
N ALA A 46 -9.63 11.25 -5.37
CA ALA A 46 -9.64 9.78 -5.25
C ALA A 46 -8.52 9.30 -4.31
N VAL A 47 -8.77 8.15 -3.66
CA VAL A 47 -7.76 7.36 -2.94
C VAL A 47 -7.75 5.95 -3.54
N LYS A 48 -6.63 5.55 -4.14
CA LYS A 48 -6.45 4.27 -4.82
C LYS A 48 -5.49 3.39 -4.02
N TYR A 49 -5.95 2.23 -3.59
CA TYR A 49 -5.19 1.29 -2.75
C TYR A 49 -4.85 0.03 -3.54
N PHE A 50 -3.57 -0.25 -3.67
CA PHE A 50 -3.04 -1.39 -4.41
C PHE A 50 -2.53 -2.45 -3.44
N THR A 51 -3.08 -3.66 -3.51
CA THR A 51 -2.75 -4.75 -2.59
C THR A 51 -2.98 -6.10 -3.25
N SER A 52 -2.57 -7.18 -2.59
CA SER A 52 -2.91 -8.55 -3.00
C SER A 52 -3.45 -9.33 -1.81
N ARG A 53 -4.41 -10.23 -2.06
CA ARG A 53 -4.95 -11.08 -1.00
C ARG A 53 -3.90 -12.07 -0.54
N VAL A 54 -3.62 -12.07 0.76
CA VAL A 54 -2.67 -13.03 1.33
C VAL A 54 -3.17 -14.46 1.18
N ASN A 55 -2.27 -15.36 0.80
CA ASN A 55 -2.55 -16.78 0.80
C ASN A 55 -2.52 -17.35 2.23
N TYR A 56 -3.13 -18.53 2.40
CA TYR A 56 -3.03 -19.25 3.66
C TYR A 56 -1.56 -19.53 4.01
N ASP A 57 -1.20 -19.16 5.22
CA ASP A 57 0.12 -19.40 5.81
C ASP A 57 -0.06 -20.15 7.13
N PRO A 58 0.44 -21.41 7.26
CA PRO A 58 0.32 -22.17 8.50
C PRO A 58 0.89 -21.48 9.74
N LYS A 59 1.87 -20.59 9.54
CA LYS A 59 2.47 -19.78 10.63
C LYS A 59 1.59 -18.59 11.02
N ARG A 60 0.63 -18.22 10.20
CA ARG A 60 -0.30 -17.11 10.41
C ARG A 60 -1.70 -17.46 9.88
N PRO A 61 -2.35 -18.47 10.50
CA PRO A 61 -3.57 -19.09 9.95
C PRO A 61 -4.73 -18.11 9.78
N THR A 62 -4.83 -17.07 10.63
CA THR A 62 -5.89 -16.05 10.59
C THR A 62 -5.58 -14.83 9.70
N ALA A 63 -4.38 -14.76 9.12
CA ALA A 63 -3.95 -13.56 8.37
C ALA A 63 -4.85 -13.27 7.16
N LYS A 64 -5.28 -14.31 6.44
CA LYS A 64 -6.19 -14.20 5.30
C LYS A 64 -7.56 -13.66 5.73
N GLU A 65 -8.15 -14.27 6.76
CA GLU A 65 -9.45 -13.86 7.30
C GLU A 65 -9.43 -12.40 7.79
N HIS A 66 -8.40 -12.03 8.55
CA HIS A 66 -8.26 -10.65 9.04
C HIS A 66 -8.11 -9.65 7.90
N GLN A 67 -7.36 -9.97 6.84
CA GLN A 67 -7.27 -9.09 5.67
C GLN A 67 -8.61 -9.00 4.94
N GLU A 68 -9.37 -10.08 4.80
CA GLU A 68 -10.70 -10.06 4.19
C GLU A 68 -11.68 -9.20 4.98
N ILE A 69 -11.63 -9.26 6.31
CA ILE A 69 -12.42 -8.38 7.19
C ILE A 69 -12.04 -6.91 6.94
N TYR A 70 -10.75 -6.62 6.86
CA TYR A 70 -10.25 -5.26 6.63
C TYR A 70 -10.67 -4.71 5.25
N LEU A 71 -10.48 -5.48 4.18
CA LEU A 71 -10.88 -5.05 2.84
C LEU A 71 -12.39 -4.80 2.74
N ARG A 72 -13.22 -5.64 3.38
CA ARG A 72 -14.65 -5.38 3.49
C ARG A 72 -14.96 -4.12 4.29
N ALA A 73 -14.22 -3.86 5.36
CA ALA A 73 -14.37 -2.64 6.16
C ALA A 73 -14.09 -1.40 5.30
N LEU A 74 -12.98 -1.36 4.57
CA LEU A 74 -12.65 -0.28 3.65
C LEU A 74 -13.74 -0.05 2.59
N GLN A 75 -14.26 -1.13 1.99
CA GLN A 75 -15.35 -1.04 1.01
C GLN A 75 -16.64 -0.47 1.61
N LYS A 76 -16.95 -0.75 2.89
CA LYS A 76 -18.16 -0.27 3.55
C LYS A 76 -18.06 1.16 4.05
N VAL A 77 -16.90 1.57 4.48
CA VAL A 77 -16.62 3.00 4.80
C VAL A 77 -16.64 3.83 3.52
N GLY A 78 -16.16 3.29 2.41
CA GLY A 78 -16.17 3.96 1.11
C GLY A 78 -15.02 4.96 0.92
N GLY A 79 -15.02 5.62 -0.25
CA GLY A 79 -14.02 6.64 -0.58
C GLY A 79 -12.64 6.09 -0.94
N ILE A 80 -12.51 4.78 -1.16
CA ILE A 80 -11.28 4.10 -1.53
C ILE A 80 -11.55 3.14 -2.68
N GLU A 81 -10.74 3.25 -3.73
CA GLU A 81 -10.71 2.31 -4.84
C GLU A 81 -9.64 1.25 -4.57
N VAL A 82 -10.05 -0.02 -4.46
CA VAL A 82 -9.13 -1.14 -4.19
C VAL A 82 -8.84 -1.87 -5.49
N THR A 83 -7.55 -1.95 -5.84
CA THR A 83 -7.07 -2.75 -6.98
C THR A 83 -6.24 -3.91 -6.44
N GLU A 84 -6.61 -5.13 -6.81
CA GLU A 84 -5.97 -6.34 -6.32
C GLU A 84 -5.01 -6.94 -7.34
N GLY A 85 -3.77 -7.23 -6.91
CA GLY A 85 -2.85 -8.15 -7.55
C GLY A 85 -3.14 -9.59 -7.10
N TYR A 86 -2.16 -10.48 -7.24
CA TYR A 86 -2.27 -11.86 -6.80
C TYR A 86 -0.92 -12.44 -6.37
N TYR A 87 -0.97 -13.50 -5.56
CA TYR A 87 0.22 -14.29 -5.25
C TYR A 87 0.38 -15.46 -6.20
N GLN A 88 1.55 -15.56 -6.81
CA GLN A 88 1.97 -16.72 -7.58
C GLN A 88 2.82 -17.64 -6.70
N ARG A 89 2.44 -18.90 -6.68
CA ARG A 89 3.22 -19.98 -6.06
C ARG A 89 3.85 -20.81 -7.16
N GLN A 90 5.16 -21.01 -7.10
CA GLN A 90 5.89 -21.84 -8.05
C GLN A 90 7.01 -22.59 -7.36
N ASP A 91 7.33 -23.76 -7.87
CA ASP A 91 8.51 -24.50 -7.47
C ASP A 91 9.75 -23.81 -8.04
N ALA A 92 10.78 -23.64 -7.23
CA ALA A 92 12.01 -23.00 -7.63
C ALA A 92 13.21 -23.71 -7.03
N ARG A 93 14.31 -23.68 -7.74
CA ARG A 93 15.59 -24.18 -7.29
C ARG A 93 16.52 -22.99 -7.02
N MET A 94 16.88 -22.80 -5.75
CA MET A 94 17.64 -21.64 -5.31
C MET A 94 18.98 -22.03 -4.70
N PRO A 95 20.05 -21.27 -4.92
CA PRO A 95 21.34 -21.49 -4.29
C PRO A 95 21.25 -21.22 -2.78
N PHE A 96 22.03 -21.94 -2.00
CA PHE A 96 22.21 -21.60 -0.59
C PHE A 96 22.94 -20.25 -0.47
N ARG A 97 22.59 -19.46 0.54
CA ARG A 97 23.28 -18.20 0.85
C ARG A 97 24.74 -18.41 1.25
N PHE A 98 25.02 -19.51 1.90
CA PHE A 98 26.37 -19.93 2.31
C PHE A 98 26.64 -21.29 1.69
N GLU A 99 27.91 -21.55 1.35
CA GLU A 99 28.28 -22.84 0.81
C GLU A 99 27.87 -23.96 1.78
N PRO A 100 27.06 -24.91 1.32
CA PRO A 100 26.78 -26.10 2.14
C PRO A 100 28.05 -26.91 2.28
N CYS A 101 28.05 -27.89 3.18
CA CYS A 101 29.19 -28.82 3.33
C CYS A 101 29.59 -29.39 1.96
N LYS A 102 30.87 -29.79 1.79
CA LYS A 102 31.43 -30.31 0.50
C LYS A 102 30.65 -31.48 -0.11
N SER A 103 29.85 -32.20 0.69
CA SER A 103 29.01 -33.29 0.26
C SER A 103 27.55 -32.92 -0.03
N CYS A 104 27.14 -31.65 0.18
CA CYS A 104 25.77 -31.18 -0.01
C CYS A 104 25.56 -30.69 -1.45
N ARG A 105 24.31 -30.80 -1.94
CA ARG A 105 23.94 -30.15 -3.20
C ARG A 105 24.00 -28.64 -3.05
N PRO A 106 24.53 -27.90 -4.05
CA PRO A 106 24.67 -26.45 -3.96
C PRO A 106 23.34 -25.66 -4.04
N TYR A 107 22.21 -26.35 -4.27
CA TYR A 107 20.88 -25.76 -4.42
C TYR A 107 19.86 -26.47 -3.53
N ALA A 108 18.86 -25.72 -3.09
CA ALA A 108 17.65 -26.22 -2.43
C ALA A 108 16.44 -26.09 -3.35
N ASP A 109 15.58 -27.12 -3.34
CA ASP A 109 14.25 -27.02 -3.93
C ASP A 109 13.34 -26.32 -2.92
N VAL A 110 12.71 -25.23 -3.36
CA VAL A 110 11.89 -24.35 -2.50
C VAL A 110 10.59 -24.00 -3.19
N ILE A 111 9.57 -23.67 -2.40
CA ILE A 111 8.37 -23.05 -2.92
C ILE A 111 8.57 -21.54 -2.87
N ARG A 112 8.64 -20.91 -4.02
CA ARG A 112 8.69 -19.46 -4.15
C ARG A 112 7.28 -18.89 -4.23
N ILE A 113 6.99 -17.96 -3.34
CA ILE A 113 5.71 -17.24 -3.32
C ILE A 113 6.03 -15.78 -3.59
N GLU A 114 5.54 -15.27 -4.70
CA GLU A 114 5.75 -13.87 -5.11
C GLU A 114 4.41 -13.18 -5.31
N GLU A 115 4.36 -11.95 -4.90
CA GLU A 115 3.29 -11.04 -5.28
C GLU A 115 3.51 -10.56 -6.72
N LYS A 116 2.42 -10.39 -7.46
CA LYS A 116 2.42 -9.95 -8.86
C LYS A 116 1.36 -8.90 -9.10
N ARG A 117 1.68 -7.93 -9.94
CA ARG A 117 0.81 -6.88 -10.50
C ARG A 117 0.60 -5.63 -9.65
N SER A 118 0.81 -5.60 -8.34
CA SER A 118 0.48 -4.41 -7.54
C SER A 118 1.22 -3.18 -8.02
N ASP A 119 2.53 -3.26 -8.21
CA ASP A 119 3.36 -2.13 -8.65
C ASP A 119 3.04 -1.71 -10.09
N VAL A 120 2.82 -2.70 -10.97
CA VAL A 120 2.41 -2.43 -12.37
C VAL A 120 1.03 -1.77 -12.41
N ASN A 121 0.07 -2.25 -11.60
CA ASN A 121 -1.26 -1.66 -11.53
C ASN A 121 -1.19 -0.22 -11.00
N LEU A 122 -0.37 0.02 -9.96
CA LEU A 122 -0.17 1.35 -9.38
C LEU A 122 0.44 2.30 -10.42
N ALA A 123 1.56 1.91 -11.05
CA ALA A 123 2.22 2.71 -12.08
C ALA A 123 1.29 2.98 -13.27
N THR A 124 0.54 1.98 -13.71
CA THR A 124 -0.43 2.13 -14.81
C THR A 124 -1.55 3.10 -14.43
N ALA A 125 -2.12 2.98 -13.22
CA ALA A 125 -3.16 3.90 -12.75
C ALA A 125 -2.66 5.35 -12.69
N MET A 126 -1.43 5.57 -12.22
CA MET A 126 -0.82 6.90 -12.24
C MET A 126 -0.74 7.47 -13.66
N MET A 127 -0.31 6.67 -14.62
CA MET A 127 -0.18 7.10 -16.02
C MET A 127 -1.54 7.36 -16.69
N VAL A 128 -2.55 6.51 -16.42
CA VAL A 128 -3.92 6.70 -16.92
C VAL A 128 -4.48 8.02 -16.37
N ASP A 129 -4.45 8.22 -15.05
CA ASP A 129 -4.97 9.44 -14.43
C ASP A 129 -4.25 10.70 -14.92
N PHE A 130 -2.96 10.60 -15.22
CA PHE A 130 -2.21 11.71 -15.80
C PHE A 130 -2.69 12.02 -17.23
N HIS A 131 -2.84 11.03 -18.10
CA HIS A 131 -3.24 11.23 -19.49
C HIS A 131 -4.71 11.66 -19.64
N GLU A 132 -5.57 11.23 -18.72
CA GLU A 132 -6.98 11.62 -18.66
C GLU A 132 -7.20 12.98 -17.97
N ASP A 133 -6.15 13.62 -17.50
CA ASP A 133 -6.19 14.88 -16.74
C ASP A 133 -7.07 14.80 -15.48
N ASN A 134 -7.04 13.66 -14.78
CA ASN A 134 -7.85 13.44 -13.59
C ASN A 134 -7.31 14.17 -12.34
N ALA A 135 -6.03 14.56 -12.33
CA ALA A 135 -5.39 15.22 -11.18
C ALA A 135 -4.33 16.25 -11.55
N ASP A 136 -4.20 17.26 -10.69
CA ASP A 136 -3.16 18.28 -10.76
C ASP A 136 -1.95 17.92 -9.88
N SER A 137 -2.19 17.08 -8.85
CA SER A 137 -1.20 16.61 -7.89
C SER A 137 -1.36 15.10 -7.64
N PHE A 138 -0.24 14.41 -7.62
CA PHE A 138 -0.12 12.96 -7.43
C PHE A 138 0.59 12.69 -6.11
N VAL A 139 -0.10 12.06 -5.17
CA VAL A 139 0.46 11.69 -3.86
C VAL A 139 0.67 10.18 -3.81
N ILE A 140 1.88 9.74 -3.52
CA ILE A 140 2.27 8.34 -3.51
C ILE A 140 2.71 7.96 -2.11
N ILE A 141 2.10 6.91 -1.56
CA ILE A 141 2.51 6.30 -0.29
C ILE A 141 3.25 5.01 -0.63
N SER A 142 4.55 5.11 -0.86
CA SER A 142 5.46 3.99 -1.14
C SER A 142 6.91 4.42 -0.92
N GLY A 143 7.79 3.46 -0.66
CA GLY A 143 9.26 3.63 -0.67
C GLY A 143 9.93 2.93 -1.85
N ASP A 144 9.14 2.43 -2.83
CA ASP A 144 9.65 1.62 -3.92
C ASP A 144 10.26 2.45 -5.05
N ALA A 145 11.53 2.15 -5.37
CA ALA A 145 12.26 2.80 -6.44
C ALA A 145 11.75 2.44 -7.85
N ASP A 146 11.01 1.35 -8.01
CA ASP A 146 10.46 0.95 -9.30
C ASP A 146 9.42 1.96 -9.84
N LEU A 147 8.90 2.83 -8.95
CA LEU A 147 8.00 3.93 -9.30
C LEU A 147 8.71 5.18 -9.84
N ILE A 148 10.03 5.19 -9.94
CA ILE A 148 10.79 6.37 -10.42
C ILE A 148 10.38 6.76 -11.85
N ALA A 149 10.20 5.80 -12.74
CA ALA A 149 9.86 6.08 -14.14
C ALA A 149 8.52 6.82 -14.30
N PRO A 150 7.39 6.38 -13.76
CA PRO A 150 6.13 7.14 -13.82
C PRO A 150 6.19 8.47 -13.06
N ILE A 151 6.90 8.53 -11.92
CA ILE A 151 7.10 9.78 -11.16
C ILE A 151 7.82 10.82 -12.02
N ASP A 152 8.92 10.45 -12.66
CA ASP A 152 9.70 11.35 -13.51
C ASP A 152 8.90 11.83 -14.72
N TYR A 153 8.15 10.94 -15.36
CA TYR A 153 7.31 11.31 -16.48
C TYR A 153 6.28 12.36 -16.09
N ILE A 154 5.51 12.10 -15.04
CA ILE A 154 4.46 13.00 -14.54
C ILE A 154 5.04 14.35 -14.10
N ARG A 155 6.19 14.34 -13.42
CA ARG A 155 6.82 15.55 -12.91
C ARG A 155 7.53 16.35 -14.00
N LYS A 156 8.39 15.72 -14.79
CA LYS A 156 9.28 16.41 -15.73
C LYS A 156 8.57 16.75 -17.05
N ILE A 157 7.83 15.81 -17.60
CA ILE A 157 7.11 15.97 -18.86
C ILE A 157 5.75 16.59 -18.62
N GLY A 158 4.98 16.04 -17.68
CA GLY A 158 3.64 16.51 -17.35
C GLY A 158 3.60 17.79 -16.53
N ARG A 159 4.73 18.22 -15.94
CA ARG A 159 4.83 19.40 -15.07
C ARG A 159 3.81 19.39 -13.91
N ARG A 160 3.41 18.20 -13.45
CA ARG A 160 2.51 18.02 -12.30
C ARG A 160 3.30 17.91 -10.99
N THR A 161 2.64 18.23 -9.89
CA THR A 161 3.21 18.02 -8.56
C THR A 161 3.16 16.54 -8.20
N VAL A 162 4.29 15.97 -7.79
CA VAL A 162 4.38 14.60 -7.28
C VAL A 162 4.96 14.63 -5.87
N VAL A 163 4.16 14.15 -4.91
CA VAL A 163 4.54 14.06 -3.49
C VAL A 163 4.70 12.59 -3.12
N VAL A 164 5.81 12.23 -2.50
CA VAL A 164 6.05 10.86 -2.00
C VAL A 164 6.10 10.87 -0.48
N PHE A 165 5.27 10.04 0.13
CA PHE A 165 5.32 9.71 1.54
C PHE A 165 5.88 8.31 1.72
N ASN A 166 7.11 8.21 2.26
CA ASN A 166 7.74 6.93 2.51
C ASN A 166 7.27 6.36 3.86
N PRO A 167 6.71 5.15 3.89
CA PRO A 167 6.31 4.49 5.13
C PRO A 167 7.48 3.85 5.89
N HIS A 168 8.66 3.71 5.28
CA HIS A 168 9.84 3.13 5.91
C HIS A 168 10.62 4.17 6.72
N ALA A 169 11.34 3.70 7.75
CA ALA A 169 12.24 4.57 8.54
C ALA A 169 13.47 5.01 7.74
N SER A 170 13.96 4.14 6.85
CA SER A 170 15.09 4.44 5.98
C SER A 170 14.66 5.33 4.81
N LEU A 171 15.49 6.31 4.49
CA LEU A 171 15.29 7.14 3.31
C LEU A 171 15.58 6.32 2.04
N SER A 172 14.66 6.29 1.10
CA SER A 172 14.97 5.91 -0.28
C SER A 172 15.64 7.11 -0.95
N GLY A 173 16.97 7.09 -0.99
CA GLY A 173 17.78 8.23 -1.52
C GLY A 173 17.44 8.56 -2.98
N ASP A 174 17.04 7.57 -3.75
CA ASP A 174 16.73 7.75 -5.17
C ASP A 174 15.35 8.37 -5.38
N LEU A 175 14.29 7.87 -4.75
CA LEU A 175 12.95 8.47 -4.83
C LEU A 175 12.93 9.96 -4.43
N LYS A 176 13.74 10.35 -3.44
CA LYS A 176 13.84 11.74 -2.99
C LYS A 176 14.28 12.70 -4.10
N LYS A 177 15.14 12.25 -5.02
CA LYS A 177 15.63 13.08 -6.14
C LYS A 177 14.58 13.27 -7.23
N HIS A 178 13.63 12.34 -7.33
CA HIS A 178 12.65 12.27 -8.40
C HIS A 178 11.30 12.90 -8.03
N ALA A 179 10.90 12.91 -6.75
CA ALA A 179 9.68 13.57 -6.29
C ALA A 179 9.80 15.12 -6.27
N THR A 180 8.67 15.83 -6.35
CA THR A 180 8.61 17.27 -6.06
C THR A 180 8.82 17.51 -4.58
N PHE A 181 8.13 16.70 -3.75
CA PHE A 181 8.28 16.68 -2.29
C PHE A 181 8.38 15.24 -1.82
N TYR A 182 9.28 15.01 -0.86
CA TYR A 182 9.49 13.69 -0.25
C TYR A 182 9.51 13.83 1.27
N LYS A 183 8.70 13.03 1.96
CA LYS A 183 8.61 13.00 3.42
C LYS A 183 8.47 11.57 3.92
N ASN A 184 8.95 11.29 5.12
CA ASN A 184 8.61 10.03 5.80
C ASN A 184 7.29 10.21 6.56
N ILE A 185 6.51 9.14 6.64
CA ILE A 185 5.30 9.10 7.48
C ILE A 185 5.76 8.97 8.94
N PRO A 186 5.30 9.85 9.85
CA PRO A 186 5.56 9.71 11.28
C PRO A 186 5.06 8.35 11.80
N ARG A 187 5.85 7.69 12.64
CA ARG A 187 5.58 6.33 13.13
C ARG A 187 4.31 6.20 13.96
N ASP A 188 3.93 7.26 14.64
CA ASP A 188 2.74 7.37 15.51
C ASP A 188 1.49 7.86 14.79
N LEU A 189 1.64 8.36 13.54
CA LEU A 189 0.52 8.90 12.78
C LEU A 189 -0.64 7.91 12.59
N PRO A 190 -0.41 6.60 12.33
CA PRO A 190 -1.49 5.63 12.18
C PRO A 190 -2.41 5.54 13.39
N ALA A 191 -1.92 5.80 14.60
CA ALA A 191 -2.75 5.78 15.81
C ALA A 191 -3.93 6.78 15.75
N GLN A 192 -3.75 7.87 15.02
CA GLN A 192 -4.77 8.92 14.86
C GLN A 192 -5.73 8.64 13.69
N CYS A 193 -5.43 7.64 12.90
CA CYS A 193 -6.13 7.33 11.65
C CYS A 193 -6.76 5.93 11.66
N LEU A 194 -7.20 5.42 12.81
CA LEU A 194 -7.84 4.11 12.87
C LEU A 194 -9.32 4.19 12.45
N LEU A 195 -9.80 3.11 11.82
CA LEU A 195 -11.23 2.89 11.62
C LEU A 195 -11.93 2.69 12.98
N PRO A 196 -13.22 2.96 13.08
CA PRO A 196 -14.01 2.58 14.25
C PRO A 196 -13.93 1.08 14.54
N ASP A 197 -13.92 0.67 15.80
CA ASP A 197 -13.85 -0.75 16.18
C ASP A 197 -15.04 -1.56 15.65
N MET A 198 -16.17 -0.88 15.41
CA MET A 198 -17.36 -1.45 14.77
C MET A 198 -17.87 -0.53 13.67
N ILE A 199 -18.00 -1.07 12.46
CA ILE A 199 -18.56 -0.40 11.29
C ILE A 199 -19.93 -0.98 11.01
N ARG A 200 -20.98 -0.18 11.14
CA ARG A 200 -22.35 -0.58 10.81
C ARG A 200 -22.63 -0.30 9.35
N TYR A 201 -23.34 -1.22 8.68
CA TYR A 201 -23.72 -1.09 7.29
C TYR A 201 -25.06 -1.81 7.02
N GLY A 202 -25.59 -1.66 5.80
CA GLY A 202 -26.93 -2.13 5.44
C GLY A 202 -27.98 -1.01 5.55
N LYS A 203 -29.17 -1.26 5.03
CA LYS A 203 -30.21 -0.23 4.85
C LYS A 203 -30.64 0.43 6.18
N HIS A 204 -30.53 -0.32 7.30
CA HIS A 204 -30.89 0.13 8.65
C HIS A 204 -29.74 -0.10 9.67
N GLY A 205 -28.49 -0.32 9.20
CA GLY A 205 -27.38 -0.61 10.09
C GLY A 205 -27.44 -1.98 10.77
N GLU A 206 -28.19 -2.93 10.17
CA GLU A 206 -28.44 -4.28 10.72
C GLU A 206 -27.24 -5.19 10.67
N ARG A 207 -26.21 -4.83 9.91
CA ARG A 207 -24.96 -5.59 9.77
C ARG A 207 -23.81 -4.82 10.36
N SER A 208 -22.82 -5.54 10.87
CA SER A 208 -21.61 -4.93 11.40
C SER A 208 -20.34 -5.67 10.96
N ILE A 209 -19.25 -4.94 10.86
CA ILE A 209 -17.90 -5.46 10.74
C ILE A 209 -17.14 -5.00 11.98
N HIS A 210 -16.51 -5.94 12.67
CA HIS A 210 -15.74 -5.68 13.87
C HIS A 210 -14.24 -5.78 13.58
N ARG A 211 -13.47 -4.93 14.26
CA ARG A 211 -12.02 -5.02 14.28
C ARG A 211 -11.60 -6.40 14.77
N PRO A 212 -10.67 -7.09 14.08
CA PRO A 212 -10.15 -8.35 14.58
C PRO A 212 -9.53 -8.18 15.97
N PRO A 213 -9.85 -9.05 16.97
CA PRO A 213 -9.30 -8.93 18.33
C PRO A 213 -7.76 -8.94 18.37
N ALA A 214 -7.13 -9.65 17.44
CA ALA A 214 -5.67 -9.68 17.32
C ALA A 214 -5.05 -8.34 16.86
N TRP A 215 -5.88 -7.35 16.52
CA TRP A 215 -5.47 -6.00 16.12
C TRP A 215 -5.90 -4.91 17.13
N ALA A 216 -6.52 -5.34 18.23
CA ALA A 216 -6.96 -4.44 19.31
C ALA A 216 -5.79 -3.86 20.13
#